data_ef7463563d46afcbb33b853802819675
#
_entry.id   ef7463563d46afcbb33b853802819675
#
_cell.length_a   1.000
_cell.length_b   1.000
_cell.length_c   1.000
_cell.angle_alpha   90.00
_cell.angle_beta   90.00
_cell.angle_gamma   90.00
#
_symmetry.space_group_name_H-M   'P 1'
#
loop_
_entity.id
_entity.type
_entity.pdbx_description
1 polymer ?
#
loop_
_entity_poly.entity_id
_entity_poly.type
_entity_poly.pdbx_seq_one_letter_code
_entity_poly.pdbx_strand_id
1 'polypeptide(L)'
;VPPTLAAGDTWTENSWLAPPGHLVDIGGLRLHIDCQGEAGPVVIMDSGIGGFSLEWTAVQRVLAGKVKSCAYDRAGYGWSDPSPHPRTTDRIIEELDRLLEKEGLEPPYILVGHSFGGYNVQDFAKHYPVLTAGLVLIDSSHPEQFSRLPEIPAHREQARSSDIVTLFLGYSTFKYYPEDVRFQAMEMMSQKKMFETFRRETMNFDTSGKQVLRAGRIPEVPLVVITRGKRAWPESPYGDALEASWLEMQKELAELTLSGRQIIAANSRHMIHLEQPDLVASAIMTVVREVRQGIAEKSPLR
;
A
#
# COMPACT_ATOMS: atom_id res chain seq x y z
N VAL A 1 -13.61 -1.47 24.42
CA VAL A 1 -13.59 -2.22 25.68
C VAL A 1 -12.74 -3.44 25.44
N PRO A 2 -11.64 -3.68 26.20
CA PRO A 2 -10.85 -4.90 26.02
C PRO A 2 -11.76 -6.13 26.21
N PRO A 3 -11.48 -7.25 25.51
CA PRO A 3 -12.27 -8.46 25.65
C PRO A 3 -12.25 -8.94 27.12
N THR A 4 -13.40 -9.37 27.62
CA THR A 4 -13.52 -9.96 28.97
C THR A 4 -12.81 -11.32 28.98
N LEU A 5 -11.88 -11.51 29.93
CA LEU A 5 -11.18 -12.77 30.15
C LEU A 5 -12.08 -13.87 30.70
N ALA A 6 -11.85 -15.10 30.25
CA ALA A 6 -12.29 -16.29 30.98
C ALA A 6 -11.45 -16.46 32.26
N ALA A 7 -12.07 -16.93 33.34
CA ALA A 7 -11.41 -17.14 34.64
C ALA A 7 -10.26 -18.15 34.49
N GLY A 8 -9.02 -17.67 34.55
CA GLY A 8 -7.80 -18.51 34.45
C GLY A 8 -6.69 -17.94 33.56
N ASP A 9 -7.00 -16.96 32.72
CA ASP A 9 -6.01 -16.32 31.84
C ASP A 9 -5.25 -15.22 32.60
N THR A 10 -3.96 -15.37 32.73
CA THR A 10 -3.08 -14.28 33.21
C THR A 10 -2.72 -13.40 32.03
N TRP A 11 -3.14 -12.12 32.03
CA TRP A 11 -2.61 -11.12 31.11
C TRP A 11 -1.11 -10.97 31.36
N THR A 12 -0.28 -11.39 30.40
CA THR A 12 1.03 -10.76 30.29
C THR A 12 0.76 -9.36 29.73
N GLU A 13 1.14 -8.32 30.47
CA GLU A 13 1.04 -6.93 30.03
C GLU A 13 1.50 -6.84 28.57
N ASN A 14 0.60 -6.46 27.63
CA ASN A 14 0.80 -6.26 26.19
C ASN A 14 0.68 -7.48 25.22
N SER A 15 0.12 -8.62 25.58
CA SER A 15 -0.11 -9.72 24.62
C SER A 15 -0.98 -9.30 23.40
N TRP A 16 -1.87 -8.33 23.56
CA TRP A 16 -2.72 -7.76 22.51
C TRP A 16 -1.96 -6.82 21.55
N LEU A 17 -0.74 -6.40 21.90
CA LEU A 17 0.18 -5.66 21.01
C LEU A 17 1.13 -6.57 20.23
N ALA A 18 1.05 -7.89 20.43
CA ALA A 18 1.85 -8.83 19.66
C ALA A 18 1.53 -8.68 18.15
N PRO A 19 2.56 -8.66 17.28
CA PRO A 19 2.33 -8.59 15.84
C PRO A 19 1.55 -9.81 15.33
N PRO A 20 0.60 -9.63 14.40
CA PRO A 20 0.19 -10.71 13.52
C PRO A 20 1.37 -11.13 12.68
N GLY A 21 1.90 -12.13 12.42
CA GLY A 21 3.14 -12.39 11.66
C GLY A 21 4.40 -12.24 12.52
N HIS A 22 5.49 -11.77 11.95
CA HIS A 22 6.79 -11.75 12.64
C HIS A 22 7.74 -10.67 12.10
N LEU A 23 8.87 -10.49 12.80
CA LEU A 23 9.94 -9.58 12.44
C LEU A 23 11.07 -10.33 11.72
N VAL A 24 11.50 -9.83 10.57
CA VAL A 24 12.61 -10.34 9.76
C VAL A 24 13.78 -9.36 9.82
N ASP A 25 14.97 -9.83 10.19
CA ASP A 25 16.19 -9.02 10.18
C ASP A 25 16.78 -8.95 8.77
N ILE A 26 16.77 -7.75 8.19
CA ILE A 26 17.30 -7.48 6.85
C ILE A 26 18.75 -6.97 6.85
N GLY A 27 19.45 -7.14 7.94
CA GLY A 27 20.85 -6.70 8.16
C GLY A 27 20.95 -5.58 9.18
N GLY A 28 20.48 -5.83 10.41
CA GLY A 28 20.49 -4.91 11.55
C GLY A 28 19.28 -3.94 11.59
N LEU A 29 18.31 -4.16 10.72
CA LEU A 29 17.00 -3.51 10.70
C LEU A 29 15.94 -4.60 10.59
N ARG A 30 14.99 -4.67 11.54
CA ARG A 30 13.93 -5.66 11.51
C ARG A 30 12.66 -5.06 10.92
N LEU A 31 12.13 -5.73 9.91
CA LEU A 31 10.85 -5.37 9.30
C LEU A 31 9.81 -6.43 9.63
N HIS A 32 8.61 -5.97 9.95
CA HIS A 32 7.46 -6.82 10.18
C HIS A 32 6.81 -7.23 8.87
N ILE A 33 6.42 -8.49 8.79
CA ILE A 33 5.63 -9.05 7.69
C ILE A 33 4.59 -10.04 8.24
N ASP A 34 3.37 -9.97 7.72
CA ASP A 34 2.28 -10.91 7.97
C ASP A 34 1.85 -11.57 6.66
N CYS A 35 2.19 -12.84 6.50
CA CYS A 35 1.85 -13.64 5.32
C CYS A 35 0.74 -14.64 5.65
N GLN A 36 -0.31 -14.67 4.84
CA GLN A 36 -1.44 -15.59 4.98
C GLN A 36 -1.64 -16.40 3.69
N GLY A 37 -1.97 -17.69 3.83
CA GLY A 37 -2.14 -18.62 2.72
C GLY A 37 -0.82 -19.17 2.17
N GLU A 38 -0.91 -20.15 1.26
CA GLU A 38 0.25 -20.91 0.75
C GLU A 38 0.34 -20.97 -0.77
N ALA A 39 -0.76 -20.69 -1.49
CA ALA A 39 -0.81 -20.82 -2.94
C ALA A 39 -0.18 -19.60 -3.65
N GLY A 40 0.80 -19.83 -4.53
CA GLY A 40 1.40 -18.77 -5.37
C GLY A 40 0.53 -18.36 -6.56
N PRO A 41 0.87 -17.26 -7.26
CA PRO A 41 1.98 -16.34 -6.98
C PRO A 41 1.78 -15.56 -5.68
N VAL A 42 2.89 -15.08 -5.08
CA VAL A 42 2.82 -14.32 -3.83
C VAL A 42 2.37 -12.89 -4.12
N VAL A 43 1.40 -12.41 -3.35
CA VAL A 43 0.89 -11.03 -3.39
C VAL A 43 1.54 -10.24 -2.27
N ILE A 44 2.22 -9.13 -2.60
CA ILE A 44 2.87 -8.23 -1.64
C ILE A 44 2.08 -6.91 -1.58
N MET A 45 1.67 -6.49 -0.38
CA MET A 45 0.82 -5.31 -0.19
C MET A 45 1.57 -4.21 0.56
N ASP A 46 1.65 -3.03 -0.05
CA ASP A 46 2.30 -1.82 0.48
C ASP A 46 1.26 -0.72 0.74
N SER A 47 1.19 -0.25 1.97
CA SER A 47 0.23 0.75 2.45
C SER A 47 0.57 2.16 1.97
N GLY A 48 -0.39 3.07 2.09
CA GLY A 48 -0.19 4.50 1.91
C GLY A 48 0.76 5.10 2.95
N ILE A 49 1.04 6.40 2.82
CA ILE A 49 1.84 7.13 3.81
C ILE A 49 1.10 7.11 5.16
N GLY A 50 1.82 6.77 6.24
CA GLY A 50 1.21 6.62 7.58
C GLY A 50 0.50 5.28 7.80
N GLY A 51 0.24 4.49 6.74
CA GLY A 51 -0.39 3.19 6.82
C GLY A 51 0.58 2.04 7.11
N PHE A 52 0.05 0.89 7.48
CA PHE A 52 0.80 -0.30 7.85
C PHE A 52 -0.04 -1.59 7.68
N SER A 53 0.55 -2.74 7.96
CA SER A 53 -0.01 -4.06 7.63
C SER A 53 -1.46 -4.29 8.05
N LEU A 54 -1.91 -3.78 9.20
CA LEU A 54 -3.29 -3.99 9.66
C LEU A 54 -4.37 -3.40 8.73
N GLU A 55 -4.02 -2.44 7.86
CA GLU A 55 -4.96 -1.92 6.85
C GLU A 55 -5.40 -2.99 5.84
N TRP A 56 -4.59 -4.04 5.68
CA TRP A 56 -4.84 -5.11 4.73
C TRP A 56 -5.59 -6.30 5.32
N THR A 57 -5.83 -6.33 6.63
CA THR A 57 -6.46 -7.47 7.32
C THR A 57 -7.77 -7.92 6.66
N ALA A 58 -8.64 -6.99 6.30
CA ALA A 58 -9.91 -7.34 5.65
C ALA A 58 -9.69 -7.94 4.25
N VAL A 59 -8.76 -7.40 3.47
CA VAL A 59 -8.39 -7.90 2.14
C VAL A 59 -7.77 -9.30 2.25
N GLN A 60 -6.81 -9.49 3.19
CA GLN A 60 -6.17 -10.79 3.43
C GLN A 60 -7.19 -11.87 3.78
N ARG A 61 -8.19 -11.56 4.61
CA ARG A 61 -9.28 -12.50 4.95
C ARG A 61 -10.08 -12.94 3.74
N VAL A 62 -10.35 -12.04 2.79
CA VAL A 62 -11.04 -12.40 1.54
C VAL A 62 -10.15 -13.23 0.60
N LEU A 63 -8.83 -12.99 0.62
CA LEU A 63 -7.83 -13.74 -0.15
C LEU A 63 -7.48 -15.10 0.48
N ALA A 64 -7.78 -15.30 1.77
CA ALA A 64 -7.44 -16.52 2.50
C ALA A 64 -7.91 -17.79 1.76
N GLY A 65 -6.99 -18.77 1.67
CA GLY A 65 -7.22 -20.03 0.95
C GLY A 65 -7.22 -19.95 -0.58
N LYS A 66 -7.07 -18.75 -1.17
CA LYS A 66 -7.05 -18.54 -2.64
C LYS A 66 -5.66 -18.24 -3.18
N VAL A 67 -4.87 -17.47 -2.43
CA VAL A 67 -3.52 -17.06 -2.79
C VAL A 67 -2.73 -16.68 -1.54
N LYS A 68 -1.40 -16.83 -1.57
CA LYS A 68 -0.52 -16.31 -0.51
C LYS A 68 -0.45 -14.80 -0.62
N SER A 69 -0.82 -14.08 0.45
CA SER A 69 -0.80 -12.62 0.53
C SER A 69 -0.03 -12.16 1.75
N CYS A 70 0.90 -11.24 1.56
CA CYS A 70 1.78 -10.70 2.59
C CYS A 70 1.59 -9.18 2.69
N ALA A 71 1.28 -8.69 3.87
CA ALA A 71 1.32 -7.28 4.21
C ALA A 71 2.53 -7.00 5.09
N TYR A 72 3.27 -5.94 4.81
CA TYR A 72 4.47 -5.60 5.58
C TYR A 72 4.40 -4.18 6.12
N ASP A 73 5.19 -3.93 7.14
CA ASP A 73 5.36 -2.58 7.68
C ASP A 73 6.67 -1.99 7.18
N ARG A 74 6.60 -0.88 6.45
CA ARG A 74 7.81 -0.12 6.12
C ARG A 74 8.52 0.33 7.38
N ALA A 75 9.85 0.45 7.33
CA ALA A 75 10.65 0.83 8.47
C ALA A 75 10.13 2.10 9.16
N GLY A 76 9.86 1.98 10.46
CA GLY A 76 9.29 3.01 11.32
C GLY A 76 7.77 2.97 11.46
N TYR A 77 7.07 2.16 10.66
CA TYR A 77 5.64 1.91 10.83
C TYR A 77 5.36 0.59 11.53
N GLY A 78 4.13 0.46 12.04
CA GLY A 78 3.65 -0.75 12.69
C GLY A 78 4.67 -1.30 13.69
N TRP A 79 5.05 -2.55 13.51
CA TRP A 79 6.03 -3.23 14.38
C TRP A 79 7.47 -3.10 13.89
N SER A 80 7.71 -2.61 12.67
CA SER A 80 9.06 -2.44 12.12
C SER A 80 9.92 -1.47 12.91
N ASP A 81 11.22 -1.76 12.97
CA ASP A 81 12.21 -0.84 13.54
C ASP A 81 12.30 0.45 12.71
N PRO A 82 12.60 1.60 13.32
CA PRO A 82 12.83 2.84 12.59
C PRO A 82 14.15 2.79 11.82
N SER A 83 14.14 3.24 10.56
CA SER A 83 15.35 3.34 9.74
C SER A 83 16.09 4.67 9.97
N PRO A 84 17.44 4.68 10.06
CA PRO A 84 18.22 5.89 10.12
C PRO A 84 18.28 6.61 8.74
N HIS A 85 18.00 5.89 7.65
CA HIS A 85 18.10 6.38 6.27
C HIS A 85 16.91 7.25 5.86
N PRO A 86 17.07 8.13 4.85
CA PRO A 86 15.95 8.88 4.25
C PRO A 86 14.80 7.93 3.86
N ARG A 87 13.56 8.39 4.06
CA ARG A 87 12.38 7.61 3.68
C ARG A 87 11.93 8.00 2.28
N THR A 88 12.69 7.56 1.29
CA THR A 88 12.42 7.70 -0.15
C THR A 88 12.08 6.35 -0.76
N THR A 89 11.40 6.36 -1.90
CA THR A 89 10.99 5.14 -2.60
C THR A 89 12.16 4.23 -2.93
N ASP A 90 13.28 4.73 -3.48
CA ASP A 90 14.48 3.91 -3.76
C ASP A 90 14.92 3.14 -2.50
N ARG A 91 14.97 3.81 -1.34
CA ARG A 91 15.38 3.15 -0.09
C ARG A 91 14.36 2.14 0.40
N ILE A 92 13.08 2.45 0.24
CA ILE A 92 12.00 1.56 0.66
C ILE A 92 12.00 0.27 -0.17
N ILE A 93 12.22 0.35 -1.49
CA ILE A 93 12.25 -0.85 -2.33
C ILE A 93 13.49 -1.71 -2.11
N GLU A 94 14.65 -1.11 -1.77
CA GLU A 94 15.83 -1.87 -1.35
C GLU A 94 15.57 -2.64 -0.04
N GLU A 95 14.88 -2.03 0.92
CA GLU A 95 14.50 -2.66 2.17
C GLU A 95 13.46 -3.77 1.92
N LEU A 96 12.50 -3.55 1.02
CA LEU A 96 11.51 -4.54 0.62
C LEU A 96 12.16 -5.74 -0.07
N ASP A 97 13.04 -5.53 -1.04
CA ASP A 97 13.73 -6.61 -1.75
C ASP A 97 14.47 -7.54 -0.76
N ARG A 98 15.22 -6.95 0.18
CA ARG A 98 15.89 -7.69 1.24
C ARG A 98 14.92 -8.44 2.16
N LEU A 99 13.78 -7.83 2.47
CA LEU A 99 12.74 -8.48 3.27
C LEU A 99 12.21 -9.72 2.57
N LEU A 100 11.87 -9.62 1.29
CA LEU A 100 11.33 -10.73 0.50
C LEU A 100 12.34 -11.86 0.35
N GLU A 101 13.63 -11.53 0.13
CA GLU A 101 14.74 -12.50 0.09
C GLU A 101 14.91 -13.22 1.43
N LYS A 102 14.96 -12.47 2.54
CA LYS A 102 15.19 -13.03 3.89
C LYS A 102 14.00 -13.83 4.40
N GLU A 103 12.79 -13.47 4.00
CA GLU A 103 11.57 -14.24 4.27
C GLU A 103 11.49 -15.52 3.43
N GLY A 104 12.34 -15.67 2.40
CA GLY A 104 12.34 -16.83 1.52
C GLY A 104 11.12 -16.92 0.62
N LEU A 105 10.55 -15.76 0.23
CA LEU A 105 9.43 -15.72 -0.69
C LEU A 105 9.89 -15.89 -2.13
N GLU A 106 9.24 -16.81 -2.84
CA GLU A 106 9.61 -17.14 -4.22
C GLU A 106 9.01 -16.13 -5.21
N PRO A 107 9.85 -15.42 -6.02
CA PRO A 107 9.35 -14.55 -7.08
C PRO A 107 8.86 -15.37 -8.31
N PRO A 108 8.14 -14.74 -9.29
CA PRO A 108 7.83 -13.33 -9.32
C PRO A 108 6.57 -12.97 -8.53
N TYR A 109 6.52 -11.73 -8.01
CA TYR A 109 5.48 -11.23 -7.12
C TYR A 109 4.38 -10.48 -7.86
N ILE A 110 3.16 -10.51 -7.32
CA ILE A 110 2.12 -9.53 -7.63
C ILE A 110 2.20 -8.43 -6.57
N LEU A 111 2.45 -7.21 -7.02
CA LEU A 111 2.65 -6.06 -6.13
C LEU A 111 1.37 -5.22 -6.07
N VAL A 112 0.93 -4.91 -4.86
CA VAL A 112 -0.28 -4.13 -4.59
C VAL A 112 0.12 -2.89 -3.80
N GLY A 113 -0.15 -1.70 -4.33
CA GLY A 113 0.22 -0.44 -3.68
C GLY A 113 -0.95 0.51 -3.54
N HIS A 114 -1.20 0.97 -2.31
CA HIS A 114 -2.16 2.02 -2.02
C HIS A 114 -1.45 3.38 -1.92
N SER A 115 -1.97 4.42 -2.58
CA SER A 115 -1.47 5.79 -2.43
C SER A 115 0.05 5.89 -2.60
N PHE A 116 0.82 6.29 -1.56
CA PHE A 116 2.28 6.32 -1.57
C PHE A 116 2.90 4.93 -1.80
N GLY A 117 2.29 3.86 -1.27
CA GLY A 117 2.69 2.49 -1.58
C GLY A 117 2.64 2.18 -3.08
N GLY A 118 1.78 2.89 -3.82
CA GLY A 118 1.75 2.85 -5.28
C GLY A 118 3.05 3.37 -5.93
N TYR A 119 3.74 4.36 -5.35
CA TYR A 119 5.09 4.73 -5.80
C TYR A 119 6.07 3.57 -5.60
N ASN A 120 6.07 2.99 -4.40
CA ASN A 120 7.01 1.93 -4.05
C ASN A 120 6.87 0.72 -4.98
N VAL A 121 5.64 0.26 -5.24
CA VAL A 121 5.43 -0.89 -6.13
C VAL A 121 5.70 -0.59 -7.60
N GLN A 122 5.45 0.64 -8.07
CA GLN A 122 5.84 1.07 -9.42
C GLN A 122 7.36 1.09 -9.56
N ASP A 123 8.06 1.64 -8.58
CA ASP A 123 9.52 1.73 -8.55
C ASP A 123 10.17 0.34 -8.45
N PHE A 124 9.64 -0.51 -7.56
CA PHE A 124 10.07 -1.90 -7.46
C PHE A 124 9.95 -2.64 -8.80
N ALA A 125 8.79 -2.52 -9.47
CA ALA A 125 8.56 -3.17 -10.75
C ALA A 125 9.53 -2.71 -11.85
N LYS A 126 9.97 -1.46 -11.81
CA LYS A 126 10.93 -0.88 -12.76
C LYS A 126 12.36 -1.31 -12.47
N HIS A 127 12.76 -1.39 -11.20
CA HIS A 127 14.11 -1.81 -10.79
C HIS A 127 14.28 -3.34 -10.83
N TYR A 128 13.22 -4.09 -10.50
CA TYR A 128 13.21 -5.54 -10.41
C TYR A 128 12.18 -6.18 -11.36
N PRO A 129 12.27 -5.92 -12.68
CA PRO A 129 11.24 -6.36 -13.64
C PRO A 129 11.07 -7.88 -13.70
N VAL A 130 12.13 -8.65 -13.47
CA VAL A 130 12.08 -10.12 -13.44
C VAL A 130 11.43 -10.68 -12.17
N LEU A 131 11.37 -9.90 -11.11
CA LEU A 131 10.71 -10.27 -9.85
C LEU A 131 9.24 -9.86 -9.82
N THR A 132 8.74 -9.17 -10.87
CA THR A 132 7.37 -8.62 -10.92
C THR A 132 6.52 -9.40 -11.91
N ALA A 133 5.43 -10.00 -11.44
CA ALA A 133 4.47 -10.75 -12.25
C ALA A 133 3.21 -9.95 -12.58
N GLY A 134 2.84 -8.98 -11.76
CA GLY A 134 1.63 -8.17 -11.94
C GLY A 134 1.53 -7.02 -10.95
N LEU A 135 0.65 -6.07 -11.23
CA LEU A 135 0.46 -4.86 -10.42
C LEU A 135 -1.02 -4.60 -10.13
N VAL A 136 -1.30 -4.16 -8.90
CA VAL A 136 -2.59 -3.55 -8.53
C VAL A 136 -2.30 -2.21 -7.84
N LEU A 137 -2.76 -1.11 -8.45
CA LEU A 137 -2.59 0.25 -7.93
C LEU A 137 -3.93 0.74 -7.38
N ILE A 138 -3.98 1.10 -6.11
CA ILE A 138 -5.21 1.47 -5.41
C ILE A 138 -5.16 2.96 -5.06
N ASP A 139 -5.93 3.77 -5.77
CA ASP A 139 -5.94 5.24 -5.69
C ASP A 139 -4.52 5.79 -5.52
N SER A 140 -3.62 5.25 -6.36
CA SER A 140 -2.16 5.36 -6.26
C SER A 140 -1.69 6.79 -6.52
N SER A 141 -0.62 7.16 -5.87
CA SER A 141 0.13 8.37 -6.23
C SER A 141 0.67 8.26 -7.66
N HIS A 142 0.60 9.38 -8.40
CA HIS A 142 1.18 9.51 -9.74
C HIS A 142 2.52 10.23 -9.65
N PRO A 143 3.59 9.77 -10.31
CA PRO A 143 4.93 10.37 -10.18
C PRO A 143 5.01 11.86 -10.46
N GLU A 144 4.14 12.38 -11.32
CA GLU A 144 4.07 13.79 -11.68
C GLU A 144 3.03 14.59 -10.88
N GLN A 145 2.42 14.00 -9.83
CA GLN A 145 1.29 14.66 -9.16
C GLN A 145 1.62 16.07 -8.64
N PHE A 146 2.86 16.32 -8.18
CA PHE A 146 3.22 17.65 -7.66
C PHE A 146 3.36 18.71 -8.73
N SER A 147 3.71 18.35 -9.94
CA SER A 147 3.79 19.28 -11.09
C SER A 147 2.45 19.51 -11.78
N ARG A 148 1.52 18.57 -11.61
CA ARG A 148 0.22 18.56 -12.31
C ARG A 148 -0.96 18.99 -11.45
N LEU A 149 -0.86 18.83 -10.13
CA LEU A 149 -1.89 19.34 -9.23
C LEU A 149 -1.86 20.87 -9.23
N PRO A 150 -3.02 21.54 -9.26
CA PRO A 150 -3.12 22.97 -9.23
C PRO A 150 -2.32 23.59 -8.08
N GLU A 151 -1.64 24.71 -8.35
CA GLU A 151 -0.93 25.46 -7.31
C GLU A 151 -1.89 25.92 -6.22
N ILE A 152 -1.45 25.80 -4.98
CA ILE A 152 -2.24 26.24 -3.83
C ILE A 152 -2.25 27.78 -3.84
N PRO A 153 -3.44 28.41 -3.82
CA PRO A 153 -3.53 29.85 -3.74
C PRO A 153 -2.74 30.41 -2.54
N ALA A 154 -1.97 31.49 -2.72
CA ALA A 154 -1.04 32.05 -1.74
C ALA A 154 -1.64 32.28 -0.34
N HIS A 155 -2.94 32.55 -0.24
CA HIS A 155 -3.64 32.71 1.04
C HIS A 155 -3.90 31.40 1.79
N ARG A 156 -3.53 30.22 1.20
CA ARG A 156 -3.65 28.88 1.78
C ARG A 156 -2.29 28.16 1.92
N GLU A 157 -1.21 28.89 1.93
CA GLU A 157 0.15 28.29 2.03
C GLU A 157 0.34 27.38 3.27
N GLN A 158 -0.39 27.68 4.35
CA GLN A 158 -0.47 26.79 5.53
C GLN A 158 -1.25 25.49 5.25
N ALA A 159 -1.99 25.39 4.14
CA ALA A 159 -2.78 24.23 3.78
C ALA A 159 -1.99 23.13 3.04
N ARG A 160 -0.74 23.40 2.57
CA ARG A 160 0.04 22.42 1.80
C ARG A 160 0.24 21.10 2.53
N SER A 161 0.53 21.15 3.82
CA SER A 161 0.62 19.95 4.65
C SER A 161 -0.77 19.42 5.06
N SER A 162 -1.77 20.30 5.25
CA SER A 162 -3.11 19.90 5.69
C SER A 162 -3.94 19.27 4.58
N ASP A 163 -3.78 19.65 3.31
CA ASP A 163 -4.56 19.08 2.20
C ASP A 163 -4.05 17.68 1.85
N ILE A 164 -2.75 17.45 1.89
CA ILE A 164 -2.16 16.12 1.81
C ILE A 164 -2.52 15.32 3.07
N VAL A 165 -2.39 15.92 4.26
CA VAL A 165 -2.75 15.32 5.54
C VAL A 165 -4.26 15.04 5.63
N THR A 166 -5.12 15.90 5.09
CA THR A 166 -6.57 15.66 5.06
C THR A 166 -6.94 14.49 4.16
N LEU A 167 -6.20 14.27 3.07
CA LEU A 167 -6.32 13.06 2.25
C LEU A 167 -5.99 11.80 3.06
N PHE A 168 -5.00 11.87 3.96
CA PHE A 168 -4.38 10.72 4.62
C PHE A 168 -4.82 10.47 6.07
N LEU A 169 -5.27 11.50 6.81
CA LEU A 169 -5.58 11.40 8.25
C LEU A 169 -7.07 11.50 8.56
N GLY A 170 -7.95 10.98 7.72
CA GLY A 170 -9.35 10.88 8.10
C GLY A 170 -9.53 10.01 9.35
N TYR A 171 -9.65 10.60 10.55
CA TYR A 171 -10.05 9.91 11.79
C TYR A 171 -11.30 9.02 11.61
N SER A 172 -12.05 9.25 10.52
CA SER A 172 -13.20 8.44 10.14
C SER A 172 -12.85 7.06 9.59
N THR A 173 -11.56 6.76 9.29
CA THR A 173 -11.16 5.49 8.67
C THR A 173 -11.11 4.32 9.64
N PHE A 174 -10.88 4.57 10.94
CA PHE A 174 -10.85 3.51 11.95
C PHE A 174 -12.11 2.64 12.00
N LYS A 175 -13.26 3.20 11.67
CA LYS A 175 -14.50 2.42 11.61
C LYS A 175 -14.50 1.31 10.58
N TYR A 176 -13.61 1.39 9.58
CA TYR A 176 -13.49 0.39 8.50
C TYR A 176 -12.49 -0.73 8.83
N TYR A 177 -11.64 -0.54 9.84
CA TYR A 177 -10.82 -1.65 10.32
C TYR A 177 -11.71 -2.75 10.90
N PRO A 178 -11.39 -4.03 10.70
CA PRO A 178 -12.05 -5.12 11.41
C PRO A 178 -12.04 -4.87 12.92
N GLU A 179 -13.14 -5.20 13.60
CA GLU A 179 -13.35 -4.84 14.99
C GLU A 179 -12.25 -5.39 15.91
N ASP A 180 -11.80 -6.60 15.64
CA ASP A 180 -10.78 -7.30 16.43
C ASP A 180 -9.37 -6.69 16.35
N VAL A 181 -9.03 -5.96 15.25
CA VAL A 181 -7.72 -5.31 15.09
C VAL A 181 -7.80 -3.78 15.24
N ARG A 182 -8.99 -3.21 15.34
CA ARG A 182 -9.20 -1.74 15.37
C ARG A 182 -8.48 -1.06 16.52
N PHE A 183 -8.57 -1.61 17.72
CA PHE A 183 -7.93 -1.05 18.89
C PHE A 183 -6.40 -1.12 18.77
N GLN A 184 -5.87 -2.25 18.31
CA GLN A 184 -4.46 -2.43 18.04
C GLN A 184 -3.94 -1.42 17.01
N ALA A 185 -4.71 -1.19 15.92
CA ALA A 185 -4.36 -0.18 14.92
C ALA A 185 -4.29 1.24 15.52
N MET A 186 -5.24 1.62 16.37
CA MET A 186 -5.24 2.92 17.05
C MET A 186 -4.02 3.12 17.93
N GLU A 187 -3.67 2.11 18.73
CA GLU A 187 -2.49 2.14 19.61
C GLU A 187 -1.19 2.23 18.81
N MET A 188 -1.06 1.45 17.72
CA MET A 188 0.13 1.50 16.86
C MET A 188 0.30 2.89 16.25
N MET A 189 -0.78 3.50 15.74
CA MET A 189 -0.74 4.83 15.13
C MET A 189 -0.41 5.95 16.13
N SER A 190 -0.62 5.73 17.44
CA SER A 190 -0.25 6.70 18.48
C SER A 190 1.24 6.75 18.78
N GLN A 191 2.04 5.81 18.30
CA GLN A 191 3.46 5.72 18.60
C GLN A 191 4.27 6.83 17.93
N LYS A 192 5.22 7.38 18.68
CA LYS A 192 6.10 8.46 18.20
C LYS A 192 6.82 8.12 16.89
N LYS A 193 7.30 6.87 16.73
CA LYS A 193 8.00 6.41 15.52
C LYS A 193 7.11 6.51 14.26
N MET A 194 5.81 6.24 14.39
CA MET A 194 4.85 6.37 13.30
C MET A 194 4.76 7.80 12.79
N PHE A 195 4.61 8.75 13.72
CA PHE A 195 4.55 10.18 13.38
C PHE A 195 5.87 10.70 12.77
N GLU A 196 7.01 10.31 13.33
CA GLU A 196 8.33 10.69 12.81
C GLU A 196 8.54 10.14 11.40
N THR A 197 8.15 8.90 11.14
CA THR A 197 8.27 8.28 9.82
C THR A 197 7.32 8.92 8.81
N PHE A 198 6.06 9.16 9.19
CA PHE A 198 5.09 9.90 8.38
C PHE A 198 5.66 11.26 7.93
N ARG A 199 6.21 12.03 8.87
CA ARG A 199 6.84 13.33 8.57
C ARG A 199 8.00 13.17 7.58
N ARG A 200 8.86 12.16 7.77
CA ARG A 200 10.02 11.90 6.89
C ARG A 200 9.60 11.45 5.49
N GLU A 201 8.59 10.61 5.35
CA GLU A 201 8.02 10.23 4.04
C GLU A 201 7.38 11.44 3.35
N THR A 202 6.59 12.25 4.08
CA THR A 202 5.97 13.46 3.55
C THR A 202 7.02 14.45 3.03
N MET A 203 8.10 14.67 3.76
CA MET A 203 9.20 15.56 3.34
C MET A 203 9.95 15.05 2.10
N ASN A 204 9.95 13.73 1.86
CA ASN A 204 10.63 13.11 0.72
C ASN A 204 9.66 12.72 -0.41
N PHE A 205 8.39 13.12 -0.33
CA PHE A 205 7.36 12.65 -1.26
C PHE A 205 7.64 13.06 -2.72
N ASP A 206 8.01 14.32 -2.96
CA ASP A 206 8.42 14.82 -4.28
C ASP A 206 9.70 14.13 -4.80
N THR A 207 10.68 13.92 -3.91
CA THR A 207 11.88 13.15 -4.23
C THR A 207 11.53 11.73 -4.69
N SER A 208 10.64 11.06 -3.99
CA SER A 208 10.15 9.72 -4.33
C SER A 208 9.46 9.69 -5.69
N GLY A 209 8.58 10.65 -6.01
CA GLY A 209 7.97 10.76 -7.34
C GLY A 209 9.01 10.91 -8.45
N LYS A 210 10.05 11.73 -8.24
CA LYS A 210 11.17 11.90 -9.18
C LYS A 210 12.01 10.62 -9.34
N GLN A 211 12.15 9.81 -8.29
CA GLN A 211 12.80 8.49 -8.36
C GLN A 211 12.01 7.55 -9.26
N VAL A 212 10.70 7.42 -9.04
CA VAL A 212 9.82 6.61 -9.88
C VAL A 212 9.88 7.03 -11.35
N LEU A 213 9.92 8.33 -11.67
CA LEU A 213 10.06 8.82 -13.05
C LEU A 213 11.37 8.38 -13.70
N ARG A 214 12.48 8.41 -12.96
CA ARG A 214 13.82 8.07 -13.48
C ARG A 214 14.07 6.57 -13.62
N ALA A 215 13.35 5.73 -12.90
CA ALA A 215 13.55 4.29 -12.84
C ALA A 215 13.23 3.55 -14.16
N GLY A 216 12.72 4.22 -15.18
CA GLY A 216 12.43 3.63 -16.48
C GLY A 216 10.97 3.22 -16.65
N ARG A 217 10.72 2.09 -17.33
CA ARG A 217 9.37 1.62 -17.67
C ARG A 217 8.94 0.45 -16.79
N ILE A 218 7.64 0.39 -16.53
CA ILE A 218 6.99 -0.80 -15.95
C ILE A 218 7.14 -1.96 -16.96
N PRO A 219 7.47 -3.18 -16.52
CA PRO A 219 7.45 -4.36 -17.38
C PRO A 219 6.03 -4.64 -17.90
N GLU A 220 5.94 -5.32 -19.04
CA GLU A 220 4.63 -5.69 -19.62
C GLU A 220 4.02 -6.85 -18.82
N VAL A 221 3.24 -6.49 -17.82
CA VAL A 221 2.58 -7.41 -16.89
C VAL A 221 1.10 -7.03 -16.69
N PRO A 222 0.25 -7.94 -16.25
CA PRO A 222 -1.13 -7.61 -15.87
C PRO A 222 -1.18 -6.46 -14.85
N LEU A 223 -1.99 -5.46 -15.13
CA LEU A 223 -2.15 -4.26 -14.31
C LEU A 223 -3.63 -3.92 -14.09
N VAL A 224 -4.00 -3.69 -12.84
CA VAL A 224 -5.31 -3.13 -12.47
C VAL A 224 -5.11 -1.87 -11.64
N VAL A 225 -5.75 -0.78 -12.03
CA VAL A 225 -5.81 0.47 -11.26
C VAL A 225 -7.21 0.61 -10.69
N ILE A 226 -7.33 0.75 -9.38
CA ILE A 226 -8.61 1.00 -8.70
C ILE A 226 -8.63 2.45 -8.26
N THR A 227 -9.56 3.21 -8.81
CA THR A 227 -9.71 4.65 -8.55
C THR A 227 -10.93 4.89 -7.68
N ARG A 228 -10.84 5.79 -6.70
CA ARG A 228 -12.00 6.19 -5.90
C ARG A 228 -13.10 6.80 -6.76
N GLY A 229 -14.36 6.54 -6.42
CA GLY A 229 -15.53 7.15 -7.07
C GLY A 229 -16.12 8.32 -6.30
N LYS A 230 -15.78 8.44 -4.99
CA LYS A 230 -16.21 9.58 -4.17
C LYS A 230 -15.12 10.64 -4.11
N ARG A 231 -15.55 11.90 -4.16
CA ARG A 231 -14.65 13.05 -4.05
C ARG A 231 -13.85 13.03 -2.75
N ALA A 232 -12.56 13.40 -2.86
CA ALA A 232 -11.69 13.64 -1.72
C ALA A 232 -11.66 15.13 -1.34
N TRP A 233 -11.77 16.03 -2.32
CA TRP A 233 -11.71 17.47 -2.09
C TRP A 233 -13.09 18.12 -2.09
N PRO A 234 -13.29 19.21 -1.29
CA PRO A 234 -14.55 19.94 -1.23
C PRO A 234 -14.95 20.51 -2.59
N GLU A 235 -16.26 20.67 -2.80
CA GLU A 235 -16.81 21.33 -3.98
C GLU A 235 -16.40 22.81 -3.99
N SER A 236 -15.54 23.15 -4.94
CA SER A 236 -15.03 24.50 -5.21
C SER A 236 -14.26 24.46 -6.53
N PRO A 237 -14.07 25.59 -7.23
CA PRO A 237 -13.26 25.60 -8.47
C PRO A 237 -11.87 24.97 -8.28
N TYR A 238 -11.23 25.18 -7.14
CA TYR A 238 -9.94 24.57 -6.79
C TYR A 238 -10.07 23.06 -6.53
N GLY A 239 -11.03 22.65 -5.71
CA GLY A 239 -11.29 21.23 -5.45
C GLY A 239 -11.71 20.45 -6.70
N ASP A 240 -12.46 21.07 -7.61
CA ASP A 240 -12.86 20.48 -8.89
C ASP A 240 -11.64 20.27 -9.80
N ALA A 241 -10.72 21.22 -9.84
CA ALA A 241 -9.46 21.10 -10.58
C ALA A 241 -8.56 20.00 -10.00
N LEU A 242 -8.47 19.88 -8.67
CA LEU A 242 -7.75 18.78 -8.01
C LEU A 242 -8.35 17.40 -8.35
N GLU A 243 -9.68 17.27 -8.28
CA GLU A 243 -10.36 16.02 -8.65
C GLU A 243 -10.12 15.65 -10.10
N ALA A 244 -10.27 16.61 -11.01
CA ALA A 244 -10.06 16.38 -12.45
C ALA A 244 -8.62 15.90 -12.74
N SER A 245 -7.62 16.60 -12.20
CA SER A 245 -6.20 16.22 -12.35
C SER A 245 -5.91 14.85 -11.76
N TRP A 246 -6.49 14.53 -10.60
CA TRP A 246 -6.31 13.22 -9.98
C TRP A 246 -6.91 12.09 -10.83
N LEU A 247 -8.14 12.25 -11.31
CA LEU A 247 -8.81 11.24 -12.12
C LEU A 247 -8.10 11.00 -13.46
N GLU A 248 -7.56 12.05 -14.08
CA GLU A 248 -6.74 11.94 -15.29
C GLU A 248 -5.46 11.13 -15.01
N MET A 249 -4.72 11.45 -13.95
CA MET A 249 -3.53 10.71 -13.54
C MET A 249 -3.82 9.23 -13.23
N GLN A 250 -4.97 8.92 -12.61
CA GLN A 250 -5.38 7.53 -12.40
C GLN A 250 -5.65 6.77 -13.69
N LYS A 251 -6.18 7.44 -14.69
CA LYS A 251 -6.39 6.87 -16.03
C LYS A 251 -5.05 6.57 -16.70
N GLU A 252 -4.10 7.50 -16.64
CA GLU A 252 -2.75 7.31 -17.20
C GLU A 252 -2.00 6.16 -16.52
N LEU A 253 -2.17 5.97 -15.19
CA LEU A 253 -1.61 4.81 -14.50
C LEU A 253 -2.15 3.49 -15.07
N ALA A 254 -3.39 3.44 -15.54
CA ALA A 254 -3.93 2.24 -16.17
C ALA A 254 -3.37 2.00 -17.60
N GLU A 255 -2.76 3.01 -18.20
CA GLU A 255 -2.13 2.94 -19.52
C GLU A 255 -0.63 2.57 -19.45
N LEU A 256 -0.08 2.29 -18.25
CA LEU A 256 1.33 1.94 -18.07
C LEU A 256 1.70 0.58 -18.69
N THR A 257 0.74 -0.30 -18.92
CA THR A 257 0.92 -1.57 -19.65
C THR A 257 -0.20 -1.77 -20.67
N LEU A 258 0.03 -2.56 -21.71
CA LEU A 258 -0.97 -2.84 -22.75
C LEU A 258 -2.20 -3.57 -22.20
N SER A 259 -2.04 -4.37 -21.16
CA SER A 259 -3.12 -5.10 -20.48
C SER A 259 -3.76 -4.32 -19.33
N GLY A 260 -3.31 -3.09 -19.10
CA GLY A 260 -3.76 -2.28 -17.98
C GLY A 260 -5.22 -1.87 -18.10
N ARG A 261 -5.91 -1.85 -16.96
CA ARG A 261 -7.33 -1.50 -16.88
C ARG A 261 -7.65 -0.73 -15.61
N GLN A 262 -8.67 0.12 -15.69
CA GLN A 262 -9.16 0.90 -14.57
C GLN A 262 -10.49 0.35 -14.04
N ILE A 263 -10.63 0.34 -12.71
CA ILE A 263 -11.88 0.04 -12.00
C ILE A 263 -12.24 1.25 -11.14
N ILE A 264 -13.48 1.72 -11.23
CA ILE A 264 -13.96 2.81 -10.38
C ILE A 264 -14.65 2.22 -9.14
N ALA A 265 -14.10 2.49 -7.97
CA ALA A 265 -14.68 2.12 -6.68
C ALA A 265 -15.77 3.16 -6.30
N ALA A 266 -16.95 3.05 -6.91
CA ALA A 266 -18.01 4.06 -6.86
C ALA A 266 -18.43 4.46 -5.44
N ASN A 267 -18.28 3.56 -4.47
CA ASN A 267 -18.71 3.76 -3.08
C ASN A 267 -17.57 4.14 -2.13
N SER A 268 -16.33 4.26 -2.62
CA SER A 268 -15.16 4.56 -1.81
C SER A 268 -14.57 5.94 -2.04
N ARG A 269 -13.98 6.48 -0.98
CA ARG A 269 -13.00 7.54 -0.98
C ARG A 269 -11.60 6.93 -1.15
N HIS A 270 -10.57 7.65 -0.70
CA HIS A 270 -9.16 7.29 -0.86
C HIS A 270 -8.78 5.91 -0.26
N MET A 271 -9.37 5.52 0.88
CA MET A 271 -9.02 4.28 1.59
C MET A 271 -9.84 3.07 1.07
N ILE A 272 -9.74 2.79 -0.24
CA ILE A 272 -10.57 1.80 -0.94
C ILE A 272 -10.42 0.40 -0.32
N HIS A 273 -9.21 -0.01 0.05
CA HIS A 273 -8.92 -1.32 0.64
C HIS A 273 -9.56 -1.52 2.03
N LEU A 274 -9.81 -0.43 2.75
CA LEU A 274 -10.58 -0.45 4.00
C LEU A 274 -12.09 -0.38 3.76
N GLU A 275 -12.53 0.46 2.79
CA GLU A 275 -13.94 0.72 2.55
C GLU A 275 -14.64 -0.36 1.69
N GLN A 276 -13.91 -0.96 0.74
CA GLN A 276 -14.39 -2.01 -0.17
C GLN A 276 -13.36 -3.14 -0.34
N PRO A 277 -13.02 -3.89 0.73
CA PRO A 277 -11.98 -4.94 0.69
C PRO A 277 -12.30 -6.04 -0.33
N ASP A 278 -13.57 -6.39 -0.54
CA ASP A 278 -13.98 -7.40 -1.53
C ASP A 278 -13.67 -6.96 -2.96
N LEU A 279 -13.84 -5.67 -3.29
CA LEU A 279 -13.50 -5.12 -4.60
C LEU A 279 -11.99 -5.23 -4.85
N VAL A 280 -11.19 -4.84 -3.85
CA VAL A 280 -9.74 -4.92 -3.92
C VAL A 280 -9.27 -6.37 -4.07
N ALA A 281 -9.78 -7.28 -3.24
CA ALA A 281 -9.47 -8.70 -3.35
C ALA A 281 -9.87 -9.29 -4.71
N SER A 282 -11.01 -8.88 -5.28
CA SER A 282 -11.44 -9.30 -6.61
C SER A 282 -10.50 -8.82 -7.71
N ALA A 283 -10.02 -7.58 -7.63
CA ALA A 283 -9.02 -7.03 -8.56
C ALA A 283 -7.68 -7.78 -8.44
N ILE A 284 -7.19 -8.03 -7.24
CA ILE A 284 -6.00 -8.85 -6.98
C ILE A 284 -6.18 -10.24 -7.61
N MET A 285 -7.29 -10.91 -7.36
CA MET A 285 -7.56 -12.24 -7.93
C MET A 285 -7.69 -12.24 -9.45
N THR A 286 -8.02 -11.11 -10.07
CA THR A 286 -8.00 -10.97 -11.52
C THR A 286 -6.57 -11.03 -12.04
N VAL A 287 -5.65 -10.25 -11.45
CA VAL A 287 -4.22 -10.28 -11.79
C VAL A 287 -3.63 -11.68 -11.49
N VAL A 288 -3.97 -12.28 -10.35
CA VAL A 288 -3.54 -13.65 -10.00
C VAL A 288 -3.92 -14.67 -11.08
N ARG A 289 -5.15 -14.62 -11.59
CA ARG A 289 -5.61 -15.54 -12.64
C ARG A 289 -4.82 -15.35 -13.94
N GLU A 290 -4.57 -14.13 -14.37
CA GLU A 290 -3.80 -13.83 -15.59
C GLU A 290 -2.35 -14.28 -15.46
N VAL A 291 -1.73 -14.03 -14.30
CA VAL A 291 -0.37 -14.50 -14.02
C VAL A 291 -0.29 -16.04 -14.06
N ARG A 292 -1.26 -16.73 -13.44
CA ARG A 292 -1.33 -18.21 -13.48
C ARG A 292 -1.51 -18.76 -14.90
N GLN A 293 -2.31 -18.11 -15.75
CA GLN A 293 -2.50 -18.49 -17.15
C GLN A 293 -1.21 -18.28 -17.94
N GLY A 294 -0.55 -17.14 -17.83
CA GLY A 294 0.72 -16.88 -18.50
C GLY A 294 1.87 -17.79 -18.06
N ILE A 295 1.87 -18.27 -16.82
CA ILE A 295 2.83 -19.28 -16.35
C ILE A 295 2.50 -20.64 -16.98
N ALA A 296 1.23 -21.02 -17.06
CA ALA A 296 0.80 -22.30 -17.66
C ALA A 296 1.14 -22.38 -19.16
N GLU A 297 0.97 -21.28 -19.90
CA GLU A 297 1.29 -21.21 -21.33
C GLU A 297 2.81 -21.27 -21.62
N LYS A 298 3.65 -20.80 -20.69
CA LYS A 298 5.11 -20.83 -20.80
C LYS A 298 5.74 -22.16 -20.34
N SER A 299 4.98 -23.01 -19.65
CA SER A 299 5.40 -24.35 -19.23
C SER A 299 5.03 -25.34 -20.33
N PRO A 300 5.98 -25.83 -21.17
CA PRO A 300 5.65 -26.85 -22.16
C PRO A 300 5.18 -28.11 -21.43
N LEU A 301 4.07 -28.65 -21.88
CA LEU A 301 3.54 -29.95 -21.45
C LEU A 301 4.69 -30.98 -21.43
N ARG A 302 5.01 -31.49 -20.24
CA ARG A 302 5.90 -32.64 -20.07
C ARG A 302 5.16 -33.93 -20.45
#